data_095c50e51abbd500ab851de16dfc2b4b
#
_entry.id   095c50e51abbd500ab851de16dfc2b4b
#
_cell.length_a   1.000
_cell.length_b   1.000
_cell.length_c   1.000
_cell.angle_alpha   90.00
_cell.angle_beta   90.00
_cell.angle_gamma   90.00
#
_symmetry.space_group_name_H-M   'P 1'
#
loop_
_entity.id
_entity.type
_entity.pdbx_description
1 polymer ?
#
loop_
_entity_poly.entity_id
_entity_poly.type
_entity_poly.pdbx_seq_one_letter_code
_entity_poly.pdbx_strand_id
1 'polypeptide(L)'
;MSGDTLGTSGTLRRTFLYGFAAAAVMVAAVNVINVITIAHEQPEIGLAGPMVWEGSSWVSLMLSFWIPWIGYRLAPPFVRPRWRLLVHVPIALVYALAHVVGFLALRKLAYWLAGDIYHYGAFVPQFLYELRKDALGYVLFIAGFALIEHLLRQQQLIDTPGQTLTFDIRDGQRLIRVSLSDILAVTSAGNYVEFVLADGRRPMMRSPLAALEDELGPRGFVRTHRSWMVNAARMTRLEPEGSGDYTVELEALKVPLSRRYPQALARLRSG
;
A
#
# COMPACT_ATOMS: atom_id res chain seq x y z
N MET A 1 -5.73 -20.07 2.97
CA MET A 1 -4.66 -19.55 2.09
C MET A 1 -5.16 -18.91 0.78
N SER A 2 -6.45 -18.76 0.54
CA SER A 2 -7.02 -18.30 -0.75
C SER A 2 -7.48 -16.83 -0.78
N GLY A 3 -7.52 -16.11 0.34
CA GLY A 3 -8.02 -14.73 0.41
C GLY A 3 -6.99 -13.64 0.09
N ASP A 4 -5.72 -13.88 0.38
CA ASP A 4 -4.65 -12.87 0.21
C ASP A 4 -4.22 -12.62 -1.24
N THR A 5 -4.41 -13.60 -2.13
CA THR A 5 -3.97 -13.49 -3.52
C THR A 5 -4.88 -12.60 -4.37
N LEU A 6 -6.16 -12.49 -4.04
CA LEU A 6 -7.12 -11.65 -4.77
C LEU A 6 -6.96 -10.16 -4.43
N GLY A 7 -6.67 -9.82 -3.17
CA GLY A 7 -6.42 -8.43 -2.74
C GLY A 7 -5.15 -7.84 -3.35
N THR A 8 -4.08 -8.63 -3.40
CA THR A 8 -2.79 -8.20 -3.98
C THR A 8 -2.87 -8.02 -5.50
N SER A 9 -3.60 -8.86 -6.22
CA SER A 9 -3.76 -8.74 -7.67
C SER A 9 -4.56 -7.49 -8.06
N GLY A 10 -5.60 -7.14 -7.29
CA GLY A 10 -6.39 -5.94 -7.49
C GLY A 10 -5.59 -4.65 -7.29
N THR A 11 -4.78 -4.59 -6.22
CA THR A 11 -3.91 -3.45 -5.94
C THR A 11 -2.87 -3.25 -7.03
N LEU A 12 -2.21 -4.31 -7.49
CA LEU A 12 -1.21 -4.23 -8.57
C LEU A 12 -1.80 -3.73 -9.89
N ARG A 13 -3.01 -4.19 -10.25
CA ARG A 13 -3.70 -3.70 -11.43
C ARG A 13 -4.03 -2.20 -11.33
N ARG A 14 -4.52 -1.75 -10.18
CA ARG A 14 -4.78 -0.32 -9.92
C ARG A 14 -3.51 0.51 -9.95
N THR A 15 -2.41 0.02 -9.34
CA THR A 15 -1.10 0.69 -9.39
C THR A 15 -0.64 0.91 -10.81
N PHE A 16 -0.75 -0.10 -11.68
CA PHE A 16 -0.40 0.04 -13.10
C PHE A 16 -1.29 1.08 -13.80
N LEU A 17 -2.62 0.99 -13.66
CA LEU A 17 -3.56 1.88 -14.33
C LEU A 17 -3.38 3.34 -13.89
N TYR A 18 -3.26 3.59 -12.59
CA TYR A 18 -3.05 4.95 -12.07
C TYR A 18 -1.66 5.49 -12.45
N GLY A 19 -0.64 4.62 -12.41
CA GLY A 19 0.70 4.99 -12.87
C GLY A 19 0.73 5.35 -14.35
N PHE A 20 0.06 4.56 -15.19
CA PHE A 20 -0.07 4.83 -16.62
C PHE A 20 -0.81 6.16 -16.87
N ALA A 21 -1.95 6.38 -16.24
CA ALA A 21 -2.73 7.60 -16.39
C ALA A 21 -1.95 8.84 -15.93
N ALA A 22 -1.29 8.76 -14.75
CA ALA A 22 -0.48 9.85 -14.23
C ALA A 22 0.71 10.16 -15.16
N ALA A 23 1.42 9.14 -15.63
CA ALA A 23 2.51 9.31 -16.59
C ALA A 23 2.03 9.91 -17.90
N ALA A 24 0.90 9.45 -18.45
CA ALA A 24 0.35 9.95 -19.70
C ALA A 24 0.04 11.44 -19.61
N VAL A 25 -0.62 11.89 -18.53
CA VAL A 25 -0.96 13.30 -18.32
C VAL A 25 0.29 14.14 -18.07
N MET A 26 1.18 13.68 -17.19
CA MET A 26 2.39 14.43 -16.83
C MET A 26 3.31 14.63 -18.04
N VAL A 27 3.58 13.56 -18.80
CA VAL A 27 4.45 13.64 -19.97
C VAL A 27 3.79 14.46 -21.08
N ALA A 28 2.46 14.32 -21.28
CA ALA A 28 1.74 15.18 -22.25
C ALA A 28 1.87 16.66 -21.89
N ALA A 29 1.75 17.02 -20.62
CA ALA A 29 1.92 18.41 -20.16
C ALA A 29 3.35 18.94 -20.45
N VAL A 30 4.37 18.13 -20.14
CA VAL A 30 5.77 18.48 -20.44
C VAL A 30 5.98 18.66 -21.96
N ASN A 31 5.44 17.74 -22.76
CA ASN A 31 5.58 17.80 -24.22
C ASN A 31 4.87 19.03 -24.81
N VAL A 32 3.72 19.43 -24.29
CA VAL A 32 3.05 20.67 -24.69
C VAL A 32 3.96 21.89 -24.41
N ILE A 33 4.56 21.93 -23.22
CA ILE A 33 5.52 23.00 -22.86
C ILE A 33 6.71 23.01 -23.85
N ASN A 34 7.28 21.82 -24.13
CA ASN A 34 8.39 21.69 -25.06
C ASN A 34 8.01 22.17 -26.46
N VAL A 35 6.84 21.79 -26.97
CA VAL A 35 6.36 22.26 -28.31
C VAL A 35 6.27 23.78 -28.34
N ILE A 36 5.70 24.40 -27.31
CA ILE A 36 5.59 25.87 -27.23
C ILE A 36 6.97 26.52 -27.13
N THR A 37 7.87 25.96 -26.33
CA THR A 37 9.22 26.46 -26.13
C THR A 37 10.03 26.42 -27.45
N ILE A 38 10.03 25.27 -28.12
CA ILE A 38 10.75 25.09 -29.39
C ILE A 38 10.20 26.05 -30.45
N ALA A 39 8.88 26.17 -30.58
CA ALA A 39 8.26 27.07 -31.54
C ALA A 39 8.54 28.56 -31.24
N HIS A 40 8.74 28.92 -29.96
CA HIS A 40 9.13 30.27 -29.56
C HIS A 40 10.62 30.57 -29.84
N GLU A 41 11.49 29.59 -29.54
CA GLU A 41 12.94 29.74 -29.74
C GLU A 41 13.37 29.65 -31.23
N GLN A 42 12.60 28.89 -32.02
CA GLN A 42 12.86 28.62 -33.43
C GLN A 42 11.61 28.86 -34.30
N PRO A 43 11.18 30.11 -34.49
CA PRO A 43 9.92 30.43 -35.18
C PRO A 43 9.86 29.92 -36.62
N GLU A 44 11.02 29.75 -37.26
CA GLU A 44 11.16 29.27 -38.64
C GLU A 44 10.73 27.81 -38.83
N ILE A 45 10.75 26.99 -37.74
CA ILE A 45 10.34 25.57 -37.79
C ILE A 45 8.81 25.46 -37.73
N GLY A 46 8.14 26.47 -37.16
CA GLY A 46 6.71 26.43 -36.92
C GLY A 46 6.30 25.38 -35.85
N LEU A 47 5.01 25.05 -35.77
CA LEU A 47 4.49 24.12 -34.79
C LEU A 47 4.55 22.65 -35.24
N ALA A 48 4.50 22.38 -36.54
CA ALA A 48 4.32 21.00 -37.05
C ALA A 48 5.51 20.08 -36.69
N GLY A 49 6.74 20.55 -36.84
CA GLY A 49 7.95 19.80 -36.48
C GLY A 49 7.96 19.39 -35.00
N PRO A 50 7.92 20.36 -34.06
CA PRO A 50 7.88 20.09 -32.63
C PRO A 50 6.72 19.19 -32.23
N MET A 51 5.52 19.35 -32.76
CA MET A 51 4.38 18.47 -32.48
C MET A 51 4.64 17.01 -32.89
N VAL A 52 5.24 16.77 -34.05
CA VAL A 52 5.63 15.44 -34.51
C VAL A 52 6.72 14.87 -33.59
N TRP A 53 7.69 15.65 -33.17
CA TRP A 53 8.80 15.19 -32.33
C TRP A 53 8.30 14.80 -30.91
N GLU A 54 7.58 15.68 -30.27
CA GLU A 54 7.08 15.44 -28.90
C GLU A 54 5.94 14.43 -28.92
N GLY A 55 5.03 14.48 -29.89
CA GLY A 55 3.94 13.52 -30.02
C GLY A 55 4.41 12.10 -30.27
N SER A 56 5.40 11.91 -31.16
CA SER A 56 6.00 10.58 -31.41
C SER A 56 6.71 10.03 -30.18
N SER A 57 7.41 10.89 -29.43
CA SER A 57 8.05 10.50 -28.17
C SER A 57 7.00 10.08 -27.13
N TRP A 58 5.91 10.83 -26.96
CA TRP A 58 4.83 10.48 -26.05
C TRP A 58 4.17 9.14 -26.39
N VAL A 59 3.82 8.91 -27.64
CA VAL A 59 3.24 7.65 -28.11
C VAL A 59 4.18 6.47 -27.83
N SER A 60 5.45 6.62 -28.21
CA SER A 60 6.47 5.58 -28.00
C SER A 60 6.67 5.25 -26.52
N LEU A 61 6.69 6.28 -25.66
CA LEU A 61 6.80 6.12 -24.21
C LEU A 61 5.60 5.38 -23.65
N MET A 62 4.39 5.72 -24.05
CA MET A 62 3.18 5.01 -23.63
C MET A 62 3.15 3.56 -24.09
N LEU A 63 3.59 3.28 -25.31
CA LEU A 63 3.70 1.91 -25.83
C LEU A 63 4.75 1.06 -25.09
N SER A 64 5.82 1.69 -24.57
CA SER A 64 6.88 1.00 -23.83
C SER A 64 6.70 1.05 -22.30
N PHE A 65 5.65 1.66 -21.77
CA PHE A 65 5.41 1.87 -20.35
C PHE A 65 5.33 0.57 -19.52
N TRP A 66 4.94 -0.55 -20.14
CA TRP A 66 4.91 -1.87 -19.50
C TRP A 66 6.31 -2.38 -19.11
N ILE A 67 7.40 -1.88 -19.74
CA ILE A 67 8.78 -2.32 -19.45
C ILE A 67 9.21 -1.88 -18.04
N PRO A 68 9.12 -0.59 -17.64
CA PRO A 68 9.33 -0.18 -16.25
C PRO A 68 8.44 -0.91 -15.26
N TRP A 69 7.19 -1.20 -15.64
CA TRP A 69 6.27 -1.98 -14.80
C TRP A 69 6.79 -3.39 -14.52
N ILE A 70 7.32 -4.09 -15.52
CA ILE A 70 7.98 -5.39 -15.31
C ILE A 70 9.16 -5.24 -14.33
N GLY A 71 10.01 -4.24 -14.53
CA GLY A 71 11.12 -3.95 -13.61
C GLY A 71 10.63 -3.78 -12.17
N TYR A 72 9.61 -2.97 -11.96
CA TYR A 72 8.99 -2.78 -10.67
C TYR A 72 8.46 -4.09 -10.05
N ARG A 73 7.80 -4.93 -10.85
CA ARG A 73 7.28 -6.23 -10.41
C ARG A 73 8.39 -7.22 -10.00
N LEU A 74 9.51 -7.23 -10.72
CA LEU A 74 10.64 -8.12 -10.46
C LEU A 74 11.46 -7.70 -9.24
N ALA A 75 11.65 -6.39 -9.06
CA ALA A 75 12.45 -5.83 -7.96
C ALA A 75 11.88 -4.49 -7.48
N PRO A 76 10.85 -4.49 -6.61
CA PRO A 76 10.38 -3.25 -5.99
C PRO A 76 11.52 -2.54 -5.22
N PRO A 77 11.50 -1.19 -5.05
CA PRO A 77 12.61 -0.43 -4.45
C PRO A 77 13.09 -0.89 -3.08
N PHE A 78 12.21 -1.53 -2.30
CA PHE A 78 12.51 -2.03 -0.95
C PHE A 78 12.78 -3.54 -0.89
N VAL A 79 12.99 -4.21 -2.04
CA VAL A 79 13.28 -5.65 -2.11
C VAL A 79 14.58 -6.00 -1.38
N ARG A 80 14.58 -7.14 -0.70
CA ARG A 80 15.79 -7.72 -0.11
C ARG A 80 16.04 -9.10 -0.73
N PRO A 81 17.29 -9.47 -0.96
CA PRO A 81 18.54 -8.70 -0.81
C PRO A 81 18.67 -7.60 -1.89
N ARG A 82 19.36 -6.50 -1.55
CA ARG A 82 19.42 -5.29 -2.42
C ARG A 82 20.09 -5.52 -3.79
N TRP A 83 20.93 -6.55 -3.94
CA TRP A 83 21.54 -6.87 -5.24
C TRP A 83 20.51 -7.16 -6.33
N ARG A 84 19.27 -7.56 -5.97
CA ARG A 84 18.17 -7.75 -6.92
C ARG A 84 17.79 -6.47 -7.67
N LEU A 85 18.12 -5.30 -7.12
CA LEU A 85 17.91 -4.02 -7.81
C LEU A 85 18.78 -3.86 -9.06
N LEU A 86 19.87 -4.62 -9.19
CA LEU A 86 20.69 -4.61 -10.40
C LEU A 86 19.93 -5.04 -11.66
N VAL A 87 18.82 -5.76 -11.52
CA VAL A 87 17.93 -6.11 -12.64
C VAL A 87 17.36 -4.87 -13.36
N HIS A 88 17.27 -3.73 -12.65
CA HIS A 88 16.81 -2.49 -13.27
C HIS A 88 17.76 -1.95 -14.34
N VAL A 89 19.06 -2.24 -14.27
CA VAL A 89 20.03 -1.76 -15.25
C VAL A 89 19.73 -2.27 -16.67
N PRO A 90 19.68 -3.60 -16.92
CA PRO A 90 19.32 -4.09 -18.24
C PRO A 90 17.90 -3.73 -18.68
N ILE A 91 16.94 -3.70 -17.75
CA ILE A 91 15.55 -3.32 -18.06
C ILE A 91 15.45 -1.85 -18.48
N ALA A 92 16.16 -0.95 -17.81
CA ALA A 92 16.22 0.47 -18.19
C ALA A 92 16.85 0.67 -19.57
N LEU A 93 17.90 -0.10 -19.90
CA LEU A 93 18.49 -0.09 -21.24
C LEU A 93 17.52 -0.58 -22.32
N VAL A 94 16.78 -1.65 -22.05
CA VAL A 94 15.75 -2.15 -22.97
C VAL A 94 14.62 -1.14 -23.12
N TYR A 95 14.20 -0.49 -22.04
CA TYR A 95 13.19 0.58 -22.06
C TYR A 95 13.65 1.76 -22.93
N ALA A 96 14.87 2.28 -22.71
CA ALA A 96 15.41 3.39 -23.48
C ALA A 96 15.54 3.03 -24.98
N LEU A 97 16.01 1.82 -25.29
CA LEU A 97 16.11 1.37 -26.67
C LEU A 97 14.73 1.26 -27.32
N ALA A 98 13.74 0.67 -26.64
CA ALA A 98 12.37 0.57 -27.14
C ALA A 98 11.75 1.94 -27.38
N HIS A 99 11.93 2.88 -26.46
CA HIS A 99 11.46 4.26 -26.59
C HIS A 99 12.10 4.97 -27.80
N VAL A 100 13.45 4.93 -27.92
CA VAL A 100 14.17 5.60 -29.01
C VAL A 100 13.82 4.99 -30.36
N VAL A 101 13.82 3.67 -30.49
CA VAL A 101 13.44 3.00 -31.74
C VAL A 101 12.00 3.29 -32.13
N GLY A 102 11.10 3.29 -31.12
CA GLY A 102 9.68 3.58 -31.33
C GLY A 102 9.43 4.99 -31.84
N PHE A 103 9.97 6.03 -31.19
CA PHE A 103 9.76 7.39 -31.68
C PHE A 103 10.45 7.64 -33.02
N LEU A 104 11.61 7.03 -33.27
CA LEU A 104 12.27 7.12 -34.56
C LEU A 104 11.40 6.53 -35.69
N ALA A 105 10.81 5.37 -35.46
CA ALA A 105 9.89 4.74 -36.41
C ALA A 105 8.70 5.68 -36.72
N LEU A 106 8.09 6.22 -35.66
CA LEU A 106 6.96 7.14 -35.79
C LEU A 106 7.32 8.44 -36.51
N ARG A 107 8.48 9.04 -36.19
CA ARG A 107 8.97 10.24 -36.87
C ARG A 107 9.25 9.98 -38.36
N LYS A 108 9.98 8.90 -38.69
CA LYS A 108 10.21 8.51 -40.06
C LYS A 108 8.91 8.28 -40.82
N LEU A 109 7.93 7.63 -40.22
CA LEU A 109 6.63 7.42 -40.83
C LEU A 109 5.90 8.75 -41.08
N ALA A 110 5.88 9.65 -40.09
CA ALA A 110 5.23 10.96 -40.22
C ALA A 110 5.82 11.81 -41.32
N TYR A 111 7.17 11.88 -41.37
CA TYR A 111 7.87 12.63 -42.40
C TYR A 111 7.69 12.02 -43.81
N TRP A 112 7.75 10.69 -43.90
CA TRP A 112 7.46 9.97 -45.15
C TRP A 112 6.05 10.27 -45.69
N LEU A 113 5.05 10.27 -44.81
CA LEU A 113 3.66 10.62 -45.17
C LEU A 113 3.52 12.09 -45.62
N ALA A 114 4.37 12.97 -45.10
CA ALA A 114 4.45 14.37 -45.52
C ALA A 114 5.27 14.60 -46.78
N GLY A 115 5.87 13.55 -47.38
CA GLY A 115 6.74 13.64 -48.55
C GLY A 115 8.15 14.15 -48.25
N ASP A 116 8.60 14.02 -46.99
CA ASP A 116 9.89 14.51 -46.50
C ASP A 116 10.70 13.36 -45.84
N ILE A 117 11.96 13.62 -45.49
CA ILE A 117 12.87 12.63 -44.89
C ILE A 117 13.32 13.12 -43.52
N TYR A 118 13.05 12.28 -42.48
CA TYR A 118 13.55 12.55 -41.14
C TYR A 118 15.01 12.10 -40.97
N HIS A 119 15.89 13.01 -40.62
CA HIS A 119 17.30 12.76 -40.34
C HIS A 119 17.57 12.77 -38.83
N TYR A 120 17.95 11.59 -38.27
CA TYR A 120 18.26 11.47 -36.84
C TYR A 120 19.73 11.80 -36.50
N GLY A 121 20.61 11.76 -37.49
CA GLY A 121 22.06 11.84 -37.28
C GLY A 121 22.68 10.50 -36.88
N ALA A 122 23.86 10.55 -36.26
CA ALA A 122 24.55 9.33 -35.79
C ALA A 122 23.82 8.71 -34.61
N PHE A 123 23.43 7.40 -34.72
CA PHE A 123 22.59 6.75 -33.75
C PHE A 123 23.20 6.71 -32.34
N VAL A 124 24.47 6.31 -32.19
CA VAL A 124 25.09 6.12 -30.87
C VAL A 124 25.16 7.40 -30.03
N PRO A 125 25.68 8.53 -30.53
CA PRO A 125 25.67 9.78 -29.77
C PRO A 125 24.25 10.25 -29.39
N GLN A 126 23.30 10.15 -30.28
CA GLN A 126 21.91 10.54 -30.04
C GLN A 126 21.23 9.61 -29.04
N PHE A 127 21.46 8.30 -29.15
CA PHE A 127 20.96 7.33 -28.15
C PHE A 127 21.52 7.61 -26.76
N LEU A 128 22.80 7.89 -26.61
CA LEU A 128 23.42 8.25 -25.35
C LEU A 128 22.86 9.56 -24.76
N TYR A 129 22.49 10.49 -25.63
CA TYR A 129 21.79 11.71 -25.20
C TYR A 129 20.41 11.41 -24.67
N GLU A 130 19.60 10.58 -25.35
CA GLU A 130 18.26 10.21 -24.91
C GLU A 130 18.29 9.28 -23.70
N LEU A 131 19.26 8.37 -23.61
CA LEU A 131 19.42 7.44 -22.49
C LEU A 131 19.45 8.14 -21.12
N ARG A 132 20.05 9.34 -21.03
CA ARG A 132 20.09 10.10 -19.78
C ARG A 132 18.69 10.54 -19.33
N LYS A 133 17.85 10.97 -20.27
CA LYS A 133 16.46 11.38 -20.00
C LYS A 133 15.61 10.17 -19.68
N ASP A 134 15.77 9.10 -20.45
CA ASP A 134 15.05 7.84 -20.27
C ASP A 134 15.41 7.15 -18.95
N ALA A 135 16.68 7.19 -18.53
CA ALA A 135 17.10 6.66 -17.24
C ALA A 135 16.45 7.42 -16.08
N LEU A 136 16.39 8.76 -16.15
CA LEU A 136 15.68 9.57 -15.16
C LEU A 136 14.18 9.25 -15.17
N GLY A 137 13.56 9.20 -16.35
CA GLY A 137 12.16 8.84 -16.51
C GLY A 137 11.85 7.46 -15.95
N TYR A 138 12.71 6.48 -16.21
CA TYR A 138 12.59 5.14 -15.65
C TYR A 138 12.58 5.13 -14.11
N VAL A 139 13.52 5.85 -13.49
CA VAL A 139 13.58 5.98 -12.02
C VAL A 139 12.31 6.64 -11.49
N LEU A 140 11.81 7.68 -12.14
CA LEU A 140 10.56 8.35 -11.75
C LEU A 140 9.34 7.41 -11.87
N PHE A 141 9.27 6.55 -12.90
CA PHE A 141 8.20 5.56 -13.01
C PHE A 141 8.26 4.52 -11.89
N ILE A 142 9.45 4.00 -11.56
CA ILE A 142 9.63 3.06 -10.44
C ILE A 142 9.20 3.70 -9.12
N ALA A 143 9.62 4.95 -8.87
CA ALA A 143 9.22 5.70 -7.68
C ALA A 143 7.71 5.98 -7.64
N GLY A 144 7.13 6.36 -8.78
CA GLY A 144 5.69 6.57 -8.93
C GLY A 144 4.86 5.33 -8.64
N PHE A 145 5.26 4.16 -9.17
CA PHE A 145 4.60 2.89 -8.85
C PHE A 145 4.67 2.57 -7.36
N ALA A 146 5.84 2.78 -6.73
CA ALA A 146 6.02 2.54 -5.30
C ALA A 146 5.13 3.45 -4.46
N LEU A 147 5.05 4.74 -4.81
CA LEU A 147 4.20 5.71 -4.13
C LEU A 147 2.71 5.36 -4.28
N ILE A 148 2.26 5.10 -5.51
CA ILE A 148 0.85 4.76 -5.78
C ILE A 148 0.46 3.48 -5.04
N GLU A 149 1.29 2.44 -5.09
CA GLU A 149 1.03 1.20 -4.36
C GLU A 149 0.97 1.44 -2.85
N HIS A 150 1.86 2.26 -2.31
CA HIS A 150 1.86 2.63 -0.90
C HIS A 150 0.55 3.33 -0.50
N LEU A 151 0.13 4.34 -1.27
CA LEU A 151 -1.12 5.06 -1.01
C LEU A 151 -2.35 4.15 -1.11
N LEU A 152 -2.40 3.27 -2.11
CA LEU A 152 -3.51 2.32 -2.27
C LEU A 152 -3.57 1.32 -1.10
N ARG A 153 -2.41 0.86 -0.61
CA ARG A 153 -2.36 -0.02 0.57
C ARG A 153 -2.81 0.71 1.85
N GLN A 154 -2.42 1.98 2.02
CA GLN A 154 -2.91 2.79 3.15
C GLN A 154 -4.42 2.99 3.08
N GLN A 155 -4.97 3.31 1.91
CA GLN A 155 -6.42 3.41 1.73
C GLN A 155 -7.12 2.09 2.08
N GLN A 156 -6.59 0.95 1.66
CA GLN A 156 -7.17 -0.35 2.01
C GLN A 156 -7.18 -0.62 3.52
N LEU A 157 -6.19 -0.13 4.26
CA LEU A 157 -6.18 -0.21 5.73
C LEU A 157 -7.23 0.69 6.38
N ILE A 158 -7.57 1.81 5.73
CA ILE A 158 -8.61 2.76 6.20
C ILE A 158 -9.99 2.28 5.73
N ASP A 159 -10.11 1.85 4.48
CA ASP A 159 -11.37 1.42 3.83
C ASP A 159 -11.72 -0.06 4.11
N THR A 160 -10.77 -0.83 4.66
CA THR A 160 -11.16 -2.02 5.39
C THR A 160 -11.72 -1.48 6.70
N PRO A 161 -13.06 -1.29 6.83
CA PRO A 161 -13.70 -1.16 8.13
C PRO A 161 -13.25 -2.46 8.78
N GLY A 162 -12.42 -2.36 9.82
CA GLY A 162 -11.63 -3.48 10.33
C GLY A 162 -12.51 -4.69 10.21
N GLN A 163 -12.05 -5.75 9.54
CA GLN A 163 -12.82 -6.99 9.52
C GLN A 163 -13.33 -7.05 10.91
N THR A 164 -14.63 -6.81 11.08
CA THR A 164 -15.21 -6.80 12.41
C THR A 164 -14.98 -8.21 12.86
N LEU A 165 -13.77 -8.45 13.41
CA LEU A 165 -13.40 -9.76 13.91
C LEU A 165 -14.51 -10.03 14.89
N THR A 166 -15.47 -10.82 14.44
CA THR A 166 -16.64 -11.13 15.24
C THR A 166 -16.31 -12.31 16.12
N PHE A 167 -16.91 -12.31 17.28
CA PHE A 167 -16.88 -13.42 18.22
C PHE A 167 -18.30 -13.89 18.47
N ASP A 168 -18.50 -15.21 18.44
CA ASP A 168 -19.81 -15.82 18.67
C ASP A 168 -19.93 -16.25 20.13
N ILE A 169 -20.67 -15.50 20.91
CA ILE A 169 -20.97 -15.80 22.32
C ILE A 169 -22.18 -16.74 22.35
N ARG A 170 -21.99 -17.94 22.90
CA ARG A 170 -23.05 -18.93 23.09
C ARG A 170 -23.67 -18.76 24.47
N ASP A 171 -24.73 -17.99 24.56
CA ASP A 171 -25.50 -17.77 25.80
C ASP A 171 -26.70 -18.74 25.87
N GLY A 172 -26.48 -19.90 26.48
CA GLY A 172 -27.43 -20.97 26.46
C GLY A 172 -27.71 -21.51 25.06
N GLN A 173 -28.95 -21.37 24.58
CA GLN A 173 -29.34 -21.72 23.20
C GLN A 173 -29.22 -20.55 22.23
N ARG A 174 -28.86 -19.35 22.71
CA ARG A 174 -28.72 -18.16 21.88
C ARG A 174 -27.29 -18.03 21.40
N LEU A 175 -27.13 -17.69 20.12
CA LEU A 175 -25.85 -17.28 19.52
C LEU A 175 -25.89 -15.76 19.37
N ILE A 176 -24.99 -15.06 20.05
CA ILE A 176 -24.85 -13.61 19.97
C ILE A 176 -23.54 -13.30 19.25
N ARG A 177 -23.62 -12.81 18.02
CA ARG A 177 -22.46 -12.37 17.27
C ARG A 177 -22.14 -10.91 17.61
N VAL A 178 -20.94 -10.68 18.12
CA VAL A 178 -20.47 -9.34 18.50
C VAL A 178 -19.15 -9.03 17.80
N SER A 179 -18.89 -7.75 17.53
CA SER A 179 -17.56 -7.30 17.10
C SER A 179 -16.58 -7.45 18.26
N LEU A 180 -15.35 -7.90 17.99
CA LEU A 180 -14.29 -7.91 19.00
C LEU A 180 -14.00 -6.51 19.55
N SER A 181 -14.18 -5.45 18.71
CA SER A 181 -14.06 -4.06 19.17
C SER A 181 -15.09 -3.67 20.20
N ASP A 182 -16.25 -4.32 20.23
CA ASP A 182 -17.32 -4.03 21.18
C ASP A 182 -17.17 -4.77 22.51
N ILE A 183 -16.25 -5.74 22.59
CA ILE A 183 -15.93 -6.43 23.83
C ILE A 183 -14.86 -5.63 24.58
N LEU A 184 -15.21 -5.08 25.73
CA LEU A 184 -14.29 -4.35 26.62
C LEU A 184 -13.45 -5.31 27.46
N ALA A 185 -14.13 -6.29 28.10
CA ALA A 185 -13.49 -7.24 28.98
C ALA A 185 -14.30 -8.54 29.07
N VAL A 186 -13.64 -9.58 29.59
CA VAL A 186 -14.27 -10.84 29.96
C VAL A 186 -13.95 -11.15 31.42
N THR A 187 -14.94 -11.50 32.20
CA THR A 187 -14.75 -11.91 33.61
C THR A 187 -15.27 -13.30 33.90
N SER A 188 -14.63 -14.01 34.82
CA SER A 188 -15.09 -15.31 35.24
C SER A 188 -16.26 -15.18 36.22
N ALA A 189 -17.32 -15.96 36.01
CA ALA A 189 -18.53 -16.05 36.84
C ALA A 189 -18.86 -17.53 37.13
N GLY A 190 -18.14 -18.14 38.06
CA GLY A 190 -18.26 -19.57 38.37
C GLY A 190 -17.84 -20.47 37.18
N ASN A 191 -18.78 -21.27 36.67
CA ASN A 191 -18.59 -22.15 35.52
C ASN A 191 -18.82 -21.42 34.16
N TYR A 192 -19.08 -20.11 34.19
CA TYR A 192 -19.35 -19.26 33.07
C TYR A 192 -18.32 -18.15 33.03
N VAL A 193 -18.24 -17.51 31.88
CA VAL A 193 -17.60 -16.21 31.67
C VAL A 193 -18.65 -15.21 31.24
N GLU A 194 -18.52 -13.99 31.72
CA GLU A 194 -19.35 -12.85 31.36
C GLU A 194 -18.57 -11.92 30.46
N PHE A 195 -19.11 -11.62 29.30
CA PHE A 195 -18.53 -10.63 28.38
C PHE A 195 -19.10 -9.25 28.72
N VAL A 196 -18.24 -8.25 28.93
CA VAL A 196 -18.65 -6.87 29.16
C VAL A 196 -18.55 -6.14 27.81
N LEU A 197 -19.70 -5.77 27.24
CA LEU A 197 -19.77 -5.08 25.95
C LEU A 197 -19.83 -3.55 26.14
N ALA A 198 -19.38 -2.81 25.14
CA ALA A 198 -19.39 -1.34 25.12
C ALA A 198 -20.82 -0.75 25.21
N ASP A 199 -21.83 -1.48 24.70
CA ASP A 199 -23.24 -1.09 24.80
C ASP A 199 -23.88 -1.41 26.16
N GLY A 200 -23.10 -1.90 27.12
CA GLY A 200 -23.54 -2.27 28.47
C GLY A 200 -24.16 -3.66 28.61
N ARG A 201 -24.37 -4.41 27.52
CA ARG A 201 -24.82 -5.81 27.59
C ARG A 201 -23.75 -6.69 28.21
N ARG A 202 -24.19 -7.74 28.91
CA ARG A 202 -23.34 -8.70 29.64
C ARG A 202 -23.72 -10.14 29.34
N PRO A 203 -23.60 -10.63 28.10
CA PRO A 203 -23.92 -12.03 27.81
C PRO A 203 -22.94 -13.00 28.48
N MET A 204 -23.44 -14.19 28.83
CA MET A 204 -22.67 -15.22 29.49
C MET A 204 -22.44 -16.42 28.58
N MET A 205 -21.26 -17.02 28.68
CA MET A 205 -20.92 -18.25 27.96
C MET A 205 -20.34 -19.28 28.93
N ARG A 206 -20.72 -20.53 28.79
CA ARG A 206 -20.12 -21.61 29.57
C ARG A 206 -18.78 -22.00 28.98
N SER A 207 -17.72 -21.43 29.53
CA SER A 207 -16.34 -21.68 29.14
C SER A 207 -15.40 -21.35 30.30
N PRO A 208 -14.26 -22.02 30.44
CA PRO A 208 -13.19 -21.56 31.33
C PRO A 208 -12.49 -20.34 30.70
N LEU A 209 -12.12 -19.36 31.55
CA LEU A 209 -11.42 -18.16 31.09
C LEU A 209 -10.07 -18.47 30.39
N ALA A 210 -9.40 -19.57 30.77
CA ALA A 210 -8.17 -20.02 30.13
C ALA A 210 -8.37 -20.42 28.66
N ALA A 211 -9.47 -21.08 28.32
CA ALA A 211 -9.79 -21.46 26.95
C ALA A 211 -10.04 -20.20 26.09
N LEU A 212 -10.65 -19.18 26.67
CA LEU A 212 -10.81 -17.87 25.98
C LEU A 212 -9.49 -17.11 25.83
N GLU A 213 -8.55 -17.27 26.76
CA GLU A 213 -7.21 -16.70 26.64
C GLU A 213 -6.48 -17.26 25.42
N ASP A 214 -6.60 -18.57 25.16
CA ASP A 214 -6.01 -19.19 23.95
C ASP A 214 -6.67 -18.69 22.68
N GLU A 215 -7.97 -18.41 22.69
CA GLU A 215 -8.73 -17.97 21.52
C GLU A 215 -8.63 -16.45 21.28
N LEU A 216 -8.77 -15.63 22.30
CA LEU A 216 -8.84 -14.18 22.22
C LEU A 216 -7.46 -13.49 22.40
N GLY A 217 -6.50 -14.16 23.04
CA GLY A 217 -5.15 -13.64 23.25
C GLY A 217 -4.44 -13.23 21.94
N PRO A 218 -4.44 -14.04 20.87
CA PRO A 218 -3.91 -13.68 19.56
C PRO A 218 -4.66 -12.51 18.88
N ARG A 219 -5.89 -12.23 19.34
CA ARG A 219 -6.79 -11.19 18.81
C ARG A 219 -6.74 -9.88 19.61
N GLY A 220 -5.73 -9.71 20.48
CA GLY A 220 -5.52 -8.44 21.20
C GLY A 220 -6.06 -8.40 22.62
N PHE A 221 -6.60 -9.51 23.15
CA PHE A 221 -7.01 -9.58 24.56
C PHE A 221 -5.84 -9.98 25.45
N VAL A 222 -5.82 -9.43 26.67
CA VAL A 222 -4.75 -9.65 27.65
C VAL A 222 -5.35 -10.07 28.98
N ARG A 223 -4.87 -11.19 29.54
CA ARG A 223 -5.29 -11.63 30.85
C ARG A 223 -4.60 -10.83 31.95
N THR A 224 -5.35 -10.04 32.71
CA THR A 224 -4.86 -9.12 33.74
C THR A 224 -4.99 -9.66 35.16
N HIS A 225 -5.90 -10.62 35.35
CA HIS A 225 -6.18 -11.20 36.67
C HIS A 225 -6.63 -12.66 36.52
N ARG A 226 -6.64 -13.45 37.62
CA ARG A 226 -7.17 -14.82 37.59
C ARG A 226 -8.61 -14.89 37.06
N SER A 227 -9.38 -13.83 37.24
CA SER A 227 -10.78 -13.72 36.82
C SER A 227 -11.04 -12.69 35.73
N TRP A 228 -10.02 -12.00 35.19
CA TRP A 228 -10.23 -10.92 34.21
C TRP A 228 -9.30 -11.02 33.03
N MET A 229 -9.86 -10.74 31.87
CA MET A 229 -9.18 -10.51 30.61
C MET A 229 -9.74 -9.23 29.99
N VAL A 230 -8.89 -8.37 29.42
CA VAL A 230 -9.26 -7.07 28.84
C VAL A 230 -8.87 -6.98 27.37
N ASN A 231 -9.63 -6.21 26.62
CA ASN A 231 -9.25 -5.82 25.25
C ASN A 231 -8.21 -4.68 25.33
N ALA A 232 -6.97 -4.97 24.97
CA ALA A 232 -5.88 -3.98 25.04
C ALA A 232 -6.14 -2.74 24.18
N ALA A 233 -6.79 -2.90 23.02
CA ALA A 233 -7.11 -1.77 22.12
C ALA A 233 -8.17 -0.82 22.68
N ARG A 234 -8.91 -1.23 23.75
CA ARG A 234 -9.95 -0.39 24.40
C ARG A 234 -9.48 0.19 25.72
N MET A 235 -8.22 -0.02 26.11
CA MET A 235 -7.65 0.59 27.30
C MET A 235 -7.54 2.10 27.13
N THR A 236 -8.08 2.85 28.08
CA THR A 236 -7.99 4.32 28.12
C THR A 236 -6.92 4.80 29.09
N ARG A 237 -6.70 4.04 30.19
CA ARG A 237 -5.73 4.41 31.22
C ARG A 237 -5.22 3.18 31.98
N LEU A 238 -4.00 3.29 32.49
CA LEU A 238 -3.36 2.30 33.36
C LEU A 238 -2.84 3.00 34.61
N GLU A 239 -3.46 2.77 35.77
CA GLU A 239 -3.16 3.44 37.03
C GLU A 239 -2.47 2.50 38.01
N PRO A 240 -1.35 2.88 38.64
CA PRO A 240 -0.69 2.09 39.67
C PRO A 240 -1.45 2.15 40.99
N GLU A 241 -1.62 1.01 41.68
CA GLU A 241 -2.33 0.88 42.98
C GLU A 241 -1.36 0.81 44.19
N GLY A 242 -0.13 1.27 44.04
CA GLY A 242 0.83 1.39 45.14
C GLY A 242 1.46 0.09 45.66
N SER A 243 0.88 -1.08 45.37
CA SER A 243 1.40 -2.41 45.83
C SER A 243 2.08 -3.23 44.73
N GLY A 244 2.30 -2.61 43.55
CA GLY A 244 2.74 -3.27 42.33
C GLY A 244 1.61 -3.86 41.51
N ASP A 245 0.38 -3.74 41.96
CA ASP A 245 -0.83 -4.00 41.19
C ASP A 245 -1.22 -2.71 40.42
N TYR A 246 -2.05 -2.84 39.40
CA TYR A 246 -2.56 -1.75 38.57
C TYR A 246 -4.07 -1.86 38.37
N THR A 247 -4.72 -0.74 38.09
CA THR A 247 -6.06 -0.69 37.55
C THR A 247 -6.03 -0.34 36.08
N VAL A 248 -6.68 -1.16 35.24
CA VAL A 248 -6.90 -0.91 33.81
C VAL A 248 -8.26 -0.27 33.64
N GLU A 249 -8.31 0.92 33.09
CA GLU A 249 -9.56 1.60 32.75
C GLU A 249 -9.90 1.37 31.27
N LEU A 250 -11.16 0.95 31.03
CA LEU A 250 -11.73 0.73 29.70
C LEU A 250 -13.08 1.48 29.66
N GLU A 251 -13.10 2.70 29.15
CA GLU A 251 -14.28 3.59 29.23
C GLU A 251 -14.77 3.79 30.68
N ALA A 252 -15.97 3.29 31.00
CA ALA A 252 -16.52 3.34 32.35
C ALA A 252 -16.18 2.12 33.22
N LEU A 253 -15.44 1.12 32.68
CA LEU A 253 -15.10 -0.11 33.37
C LEU A 253 -13.68 -0.04 33.96
N LYS A 254 -13.55 -0.39 35.24
CA LYS A 254 -12.25 -0.54 35.92
C LYS A 254 -11.98 -2.02 36.21
N VAL A 255 -10.84 -2.51 35.77
CA VAL A 255 -10.45 -3.92 35.87
C VAL A 255 -9.09 -4.02 36.57
N PRO A 256 -8.93 -4.95 37.56
CA PRO A 256 -7.64 -5.13 38.21
C PRO A 256 -6.62 -5.80 37.29
N LEU A 257 -5.37 -5.34 37.37
CA LEU A 257 -4.20 -6.02 36.84
C LEU A 257 -3.27 -6.38 37.99
N SER A 258 -3.17 -7.66 38.24
CA SER A 258 -2.36 -8.16 39.34
C SER A 258 -0.88 -8.25 38.94
N ARG A 259 0.03 -7.91 39.88
CA ARG A 259 1.48 -8.10 39.78
C ARG A 259 1.91 -9.53 39.40
N ARG A 260 1.01 -10.50 39.54
CA ARG A 260 1.23 -11.90 39.10
C ARG A 260 1.17 -12.08 37.58
N TYR A 261 0.78 -11.02 36.83
CA TYR A 261 0.70 -11.02 35.37
C TYR A 261 1.65 -9.98 34.73
N PRO A 262 2.99 -10.13 34.93
CA PRO A 262 3.96 -9.12 34.46
C PRO A 262 3.97 -8.99 32.94
N GLN A 263 3.67 -10.07 32.22
CA GLN A 263 3.58 -10.04 30.75
C GLN A 263 2.39 -9.19 30.28
N ALA A 264 1.29 -9.20 31.03
CA ALA A 264 0.14 -8.34 30.73
C ALA A 264 0.50 -6.86 30.87
N LEU A 265 1.22 -6.50 31.96
CA LEU A 265 1.71 -5.13 32.15
C LEU A 265 2.63 -4.68 31.04
N ALA A 266 3.59 -5.54 30.63
CA ALA A 266 4.49 -5.22 29.52
C ALA A 266 3.73 -5.00 28.20
N ARG A 267 2.75 -5.88 27.90
CA ARG A 267 1.96 -5.79 26.68
C ARG A 267 1.05 -4.56 26.63
N LEU A 268 0.44 -4.19 27.77
CA LEU A 268 -0.43 -3.00 27.87
C LEU A 268 0.36 -1.67 27.83
N ARG A 269 1.68 -1.68 28.13
CA ARG A 269 2.54 -0.50 28.02
C ARG A 269 3.14 -0.29 26.63
N SER A 270 3.22 -1.34 25.83
CA SER A 270 3.85 -1.31 24.50
C SER A 270 2.86 -1.08 23.35
N GLY A 271 1.58 -1.14 23.58
CA GLY A 271 0.50 -0.84 22.62
C GLY A 271 -0.07 0.52 22.86
#